data_835ba371cd9edb49081067bf949de6f9
#
_entry.id   835ba371cd9edb49081067bf949de6f9
#
_cell.length_a   1.000
_cell.length_b   1.000
_cell.length_c   1.000
_cell.angle_alpha   90.00
_cell.angle_beta   90.00
_cell.angle_gamma   90.00
#
_symmetry.space_group_name_H-M   'P 1'
#
loop_
_entity.id
_entity.type
_entity.pdbx_description
1 polymer ?
#
loop_
_entity_poly.entity_id
_entity_poly.type
_entity_poly.pdbx_seq_one_letter_code
_entity_poly.pdbx_strand_id
1 'polypeptide(L)'
;MIRSVGGVPVLPRHRLSCHCGAVAIELDLPDGIVDPRRCDCSYCRRRGTIVATVPLSGLHVVRGEDVMQLYRFNTRTARHYFCSNCGIHTHHQRRSTPGQYGYNVACLEGINPLLLDGIPTRDGIHHPADRAS
;
A
#
# COMPACT_ATOMS: atom_id res chain seq x y z
N MET A 1 3.15 -8.30 -13.71
CA MET A 1 3.60 -6.94 -13.35
C MET A 1 2.90 -5.91 -14.23
N ILE A 2 2.35 -4.90 -13.62
CA ILE A 2 1.54 -3.91 -14.34
C ILE A 2 2.40 -2.69 -14.62
N ARG A 3 2.58 -2.35 -15.90
CA ARG A 3 3.45 -1.23 -16.32
C ARG A 3 2.67 0.00 -16.79
N SER A 4 1.35 -0.13 -16.95
CA SER A 4 0.47 1.00 -17.26
C SER A 4 -0.94 0.71 -16.77
N VAL A 5 -1.70 1.76 -16.48
CA VAL A 5 -3.08 1.67 -16.03
C VAL A 5 -3.89 2.69 -16.82
N GLY A 6 -4.86 2.21 -17.61
CA GLY A 6 -5.66 3.09 -18.45
C GLY A 6 -4.84 3.94 -19.43
N GLY A 7 -3.72 3.42 -19.91
CA GLY A 7 -2.81 4.15 -20.79
C GLY A 7 -1.80 5.06 -20.10
N VAL A 8 -1.88 5.19 -18.77
CA VAL A 8 -0.93 5.98 -17.99
C VAL A 8 0.22 5.09 -17.53
N PRO A 9 1.48 5.42 -17.86
CA PRO A 9 2.61 4.57 -17.50
C PRO A 9 2.91 4.63 -16.02
N VAL A 10 3.34 3.49 -15.46
CA VAL A 10 3.94 3.41 -14.13
C VAL A 10 5.42 3.70 -14.29
N LEU A 11 5.89 4.79 -13.67
CA LEU A 11 7.26 5.23 -13.82
C LEU A 11 8.21 4.37 -12.98
N PRO A 12 9.48 4.18 -13.41
CA PRO A 12 10.46 3.44 -12.61
C PRO A 12 10.68 4.05 -11.22
N ARG A 13 10.54 5.35 -11.09
CA ARG A 13 10.43 6.06 -9.82
C ARG A 13 9.15 6.85 -9.83
N HIS A 14 8.17 6.37 -9.06
CA HIS A 14 6.82 6.92 -9.11
C HIS A 14 6.45 7.53 -7.77
N ARG A 15 5.83 8.71 -7.80
CA ARG A 15 5.40 9.40 -6.59
C ARG A 15 4.06 8.88 -6.12
N LEU A 16 3.95 8.67 -4.81
CA LEU A 16 2.73 8.36 -4.09
C LEU A 16 2.45 9.50 -3.13
N SER A 17 1.20 9.97 -3.09
CA SER A 17 0.80 11.02 -2.15
C SER A 17 -0.56 10.72 -1.56
N CYS A 18 -0.79 11.21 -0.32
CA CYS A 18 -2.11 11.19 0.29
C CYS A 18 -3.01 12.23 -0.39
N HIS A 19 -4.29 12.22 -0.05
CA HIS A 19 -5.26 13.10 -0.70
C HIS A 19 -4.94 14.60 -0.49
N CYS A 20 -4.58 15.00 0.74
CA CYS A 20 -4.28 16.41 1.02
C CYS A 20 -2.87 16.83 0.59
N GLY A 21 -2.03 15.89 0.20
CA GLY A 21 -0.66 16.16 -0.22
C GLY A 21 0.36 16.36 0.91
N ALA A 22 -0.06 16.27 2.17
CA ALA A 22 0.86 16.44 3.31
C ALA A 22 1.91 15.31 3.36
N VAL A 23 1.54 14.11 2.92
CA VAL A 23 2.46 12.96 2.83
C VAL A 23 2.80 12.70 1.38
N ALA A 24 4.08 12.67 1.07
CA ALA A 24 4.58 12.30 -0.25
C ALA A 24 5.72 11.29 -0.11
N ILE A 25 5.67 10.27 -0.95
CA ILE A 25 6.60 9.13 -0.93
C ILE A 25 7.06 8.90 -2.37
N GLU A 26 8.31 8.54 -2.55
CA GLU A 26 8.81 8.06 -3.83
C GLU A 26 9.04 6.56 -3.75
N LEU A 27 8.53 5.84 -4.74
CA LEU A 27 8.66 4.39 -4.84
C LEU A 27 9.57 4.03 -6.01
N ASP A 28 10.47 3.09 -5.78
CA ASP A 28 11.26 2.47 -6.85
C ASP A 28 10.46 1.30 -7.42
N LEU A 29 9.95 1.46 -8.64
CA LEU A 29 9.09 0.50 -9.32
C LEU A 29 9.70 0.11 -10.67
N PRO A 30 10.90 -0.52 -10.69
CA PRO A 30 11.56 -0.85 -11.95
C PRO A 30 10.76 -1.85 -12.79
N ASP A 31 9.93 -2.66 -12.14
CA ASP A 31 9.09 -3.66 -12.80
C ASP A 31 7.60 -3.25 -12.83
N GLY A 32 7.29 -1.99 -12.55
CA GLY A 32 5.92 -1.51 -12.45
C GLY A 32 5.26 -1.91 -11.13
N ILE A 33 3.93 -2.10 -11.17
CA ILE A 33 3.16 -2.55 -10.00
C ILE A 33 3.33 -4.05 -9.85
N VAL A 34 3.87 -4.49 -8.73
CA VAL A 34 4.20 -5.88 -8.43
C VAL A 34 3.26 -6.41 -7.35
N ASP A 35 2.68 -7.58 -7.60
CA ASP A 35 1.80 -8.28 -6.64
C ASP A 35 0.62 -7.42 -6.17
N PRO A 36 -0.15 -6.82 -7.09
CA PRO A 36 -1.33 -6.06 -6.70
C PRO A 36 -2.41 -7.01 -6.17
N ARG A 37 -3.02 -6.63 -5.04
CA ARG A 37 -4.00 -7.49 -4.36
C ARG A 37 -4.93 -6.70 -3.47
N ARG A 38 -6.07 -7.32 -3.17
CA ARG A 38 -6.96 -6.93 -2.08
C ARG A 38 -6.80 -7.96 -0.96
N CYS A 39 -7.16 -7.58 0.25
CA CYS A 39 -7.18 -8.46 1.40
C CYS A 39 -8.57 -8.38 2.05
N ASP A 40 -9.12 -9.53 2.46
CA ASP A 40 -10.46 -9.59 3.05
C ASP A 40 -10.45 -9.63 4.58
N CYS A 41 -9.32 -9.37 5.23
CA CYS A 41 -9.27 -9.23 6.69
C CYS A 41 -10.18 -8.07 7.14
N SER A 42 -10.52 -8.04 8.41
CA SER A 42 -11.46 -7.06 8.96
C SER A 42 -11.05 -5.61 8.69
N TYR A 43 -9.75 -5.33 8.70
CA TYR A 43 -9.23 -4.00 8.45
C TYR A 43 -9.17 -3.67 6.95
N CYS A 44 -8.54 -4.53 6.15
CA CYS A 44 -8.35 -4.29 4.72
C CYS A 44 -9.67 -4.27 3.96
N ARG A 45 -10.64 -5.11 4.38
CA ARG A 45 -11.97 -5.13 3.79
C ARG A 45 -12.68 -3.79 3.96
N ARG A 46 -12.55 -3.17 5.13
CA ARG A 46 -13.16 -1.86 5.39
C ARG A 46 -12.46 -0.74 4.63
N ARG A 47 -11.17 -0.83 4.50
CA ARG A 47 -10.37 0.13 3.75
C ARG A 47 -10.64 0.05 2.24
N GLY A 48 -10.85 -1.17 1.71
CA GLY A 48 -11.21 -1.38 0.31
C GLY A 48 -10.12 -1.06 -0.70
N THR A 49 -8.86 -0.97 -0.29
CA THR A 49 -7.76 -0.56 -1.17
C THR A 49 -7.15 -1.75 -1.91
N ILE A 50 -6.58 -1.46 -3.08
CA ILE A 50 -5.62 -2.33 -3.75
C ILE A 50 -4.24 -1.95 -3.22
N VAL A 51 -3.49 -2.92 -2.74
CA VAL A 51 -2.10 -2.72 -2.31
C VAL A 51 -1.16 -3.51 -3.21
N ALA A 52 0.05 -3.03 -3.36
CA ALA A 52 1.09 -3.71 -4.12
C ALA A 52 2.40 -3.70 -3.32
N THR A 53 3.35 -4.52 -3.75
CA THR A 53 4.56 -4.81 -2.97
C THR A 53 5.74 -3.99 -3.45
N VAL A 54 6.53 -3.50 -2.49
CA VAL A 54 7.83 -2.89 -2.73
C VAL A 54 8.77 -3.32 -1.59
N PRO A 55 10.07 -3.57 -1.86
CA PRO A 55 11.01 -3.85 -0.78
C PRO A 55 11.18 -2.62 0.12
N LEU A 56 11.63 -2.83 1.36
CA LEU A 56 11.86 -1.70 2.30
C LEU A 56 12.79 -0.64 1.71
N SER A 57 13.79 -1.06 0.93
CA SER A 57 14.72 -0.15 0.28
C SER A 57 14.13 0.64 -0.89
N GLY A 58 12.95 0.28 -1.34
CA GLY A 58 12.28 0.91 -2.48
C GLY A 58 11.22 1.94 -2.13
N LEU A 59 11.11 2.32 -0.86
CA LEU A 59 10.13 3.31 -0.40
C LEU A 59 10.85 4.43 0.34
N HIS A 60 10.70 5.66 -0.13
CA HIS A 60 11.41 6.83 0.40
C HIS A 60 10.42 7.92 0.74
N VAL A 61 10.27 8.24 2.03
CA VAL A 61 9.40 9.32 2.47
C VAL A 61 10.04 10.66 2.12
N VAL A 62 9.37 11.44 1.28
CA VAL A 62 9.85 12.76 0.83
C VAL A 62 9.41 13.85 1.80
N ARG A 63 8.17 13.79 2.28
CA ARG A 63 7.64 14.73 3.27
C ARG A 63 6.48 14.12 4.02
N GLY A 64 6.15 14.72 5.17
CA GLY A 64 4.96 14.36 5.95
C GLY A 64 5.17 13.23 6.93
N GLU A 65 6.41 12.85 7.20
CA GLU A 65 6.71 11.81 8.19
C GLU A 65 6.12 12.15 9.57
N ASP A 66 6.12 13.42 9.93
CA ASP A 66 5.60 13.93 11.19
C ASP A 66 4.07 13.91 11.29
N VAL A 67 3.36 13.87 10.16
CA VAL A 67 1.89 13.79 10.14
C VAL A 67 1.38 12.37 9.88
N MET A 68 2.25 11.42 9.61
CA MET A 68 1.86 10.02 9.49
C MET A 68 1.57 9.42 10.86
N GLN A 69 0.44 8.70 10.95
CA GLN A 69 0.06 7.94 12.14
C GLN A 69 0.20 6.45 11.86
N LEU A 70 0.45 5.70 12.91
CA LEU A 70 0.62 4.26 12.86
C LEU A 70 -0.58 3.58 13.53
N TYR A 71 -1.23 2.66 12.81
CA TYR A 71 -2.27 1.81 13.35
C TYR A 71 -1.81 0.36 13.38
N ARG A 72 -2.00 -0.31 14.51
CA ARG A 72 -1.71 -1.74 14.71
C ARG A 72 -2.91 -2.41 15.34
N PHE A 73 -3.13 -3.67 15.00
CA PHE A 73 -4.20 -4.48 15.57
C PHE A 73 -3.81 -5.95 15.58
N ASN A 74 -4.58 -6.78 16.28
CA ASN A 74 -4.40 -8.23 16.39
C ASN A 74 -2.98 -8.56 16.87
N THR A 75 -2.12 -9.20 16.07
CA THR A 75 -0.74 -9.53 16.46
C THR A 75 0.16 -8.30 16.61
N ARG A 76 -0.28 -7.13 16.14
CA ARG A 76 0.47 -5.87 16.12
C ARG A 76 1.79 -5.94 15.34
N THR A 77 1.95 -6.94 14.48
CA THR A 77 3.16 -7.09 13.67
C THR A 77 3.13 -6.18 12.45
N ALA A 78 1.98 -6.11 11.77
CA ALA A 78 1.81 -5.20 10.64
C ALA A 78 1.71 -3.75 11.11
N ARG A 79 2.38 -2.85 10.40
CA ARG A 79 2.39 -1.42 10.69
C ARG A 79 1.68 -0.69 9.57
N HIS A 80 0.48 -0.17 9.85
CA HIS A 80 -0.34 0.53 8.87
C HIS A 80 -0.18 2.03 9.07
N TYR A 81 0.32 2.70 8.04
CA TYR A 81 0.56 4.14 8.07
C TYR A 81 -0.51 4.89 7.30
N PHE A 82 -0.96 5.99 7.86
CA PHE A 82 -1.94 6.86 7.21
C PHE A 82 -1.65 8.33 7.54
N CYS A 83 -2.11 9.22 6.66
CA CYS A 83 -2.01 10.66 6.91
C CYS A 83 -3.02 11.07 7.98
N SER A 84 -2.56 11.68 9.07
CA SER A 84 -3.45 12.13 10.14
C SER A 84 -4.32 13.32 9.72
N ASN A 85 -3.92 14.05 8.68
CA ASN A 85 -4.66 15.22 8.21
C ASN A 85 -5.85 14.85 7.32
N CYS A 86 -5.68 13.91 6.39
CA CYS A 86 -6.77 13.50 5.47
C CYS A 86 -7.27 12.07 5.70
N GLY A 87 -6.61 11.28 6.55
CA GLY A 87 -7.02 9.92 6.89
C GLY A 87 -6.67 8.85 5.86
N ILE A 88 -6.02 9.20 4.77
CA ILE A 88 -5.73 8.24 3.68
C ILE A 88 -4.55 7.34 4.07
N HIS A 89 -4.78 6.03 3.97
CA HIS A 89 -3.73 5.02 4.11
C HIS A 89 -2.74 5.15 2.96
N THR A 90 -1.45 5.19 3.29
CA THR A 90 -0.38 5.29 2.28
C THR A 90 0.32 3.96 2.06
N HIS A 91 0.75 3.32 3.12
CA HIS A 91 1.48 2.06 3.04
C HIS A 91 1.43 1.31 4.36
N HIS A 92 1.88 0.07 4.34
CA HIS A 92 2.05 -0.73 5.56
C HIS A 92 3.26 -1.63 5.43
N GLN A 93 3.92 -1.92 6.57
CA GLN A 93 4.92 -2.97 6.64
C GLN A 93 4.20 -4.29 6.80
N ARG A 94 4.52 -5.25 5.94
CA ARG A 94 3.76 -6.51 5.84
C ARG A 94 3.99 -7.40 7.05
N ARG A 95 2.90 -8.03 7.53
CA ARG A 95 2.93 -8.97 8.63
C ARG A 95 3.63 -10.27 8.26
N SER A 96 3.28 -10.82 7.09
CA SER A 96 3.82 -12.10 6.62
C SER A 96 5.22 -11.98 6.03
N THR A 97 5.60 -10.80 5.57
CA THR A 97 6.90 -10.54 4.94
C THR A 97 7.42 -9.18 5.43
N PRO A 98 8.02 -9.11 6.65
CA PRO A 98 8.42 -7.83 7.24
C PRO A 98 9.49 -7.06 6.44
N GLY A 99 10.18 -7.72 5.51
CA GLY A 99 11.14 -7.08 4.61
C GLY A 99 10.52 -6.32 3.45
N GLN A 100 9.18 -6.22 3.42
CA GLN A 100 8.44 -5.56 2.35
C GLN A 100 7.40 -4.61 2.88
N TYR A 101 7.14 -3.54 2.11
CA TYR A 101 5.95 -2.69 2.27
C TYR A 101 4.86 -3.12 1.29
N GLY A 102 3.60 -2.96 1.72
CA GLY A 102 2.48 -2.86 0.81
C GLY A 102 2.12 -1.39 0.67
N TYR A 103 1.96 -0.89 -0.54
CA TYR A 103 1.58 0.52 -0.75
C TYR A 103 0.20 0.62 -1.39
N ASN A 104 -0.49 1.72 -1.12
CA ASN A 104 -1.82 1.98 -1.65
C ASN A 104 -1.71 2.43 -3.12
N VAL A 105 -2.13 1.56 -4.03
CA VAL A 105 -2.06 1.82 -5.48
C VAL A 105 -2.86 3.07 -5.87
N ALA A 106 -3.96 3.35 -5.17
CA ALA A 106 -4.78 4.53 -5.44
C ALA A 106 -4.05 5.85 -5.18
N CYS A 107 -2.99 5.82 -4.37
CA CYS A 107 -2.19 7.01 -4.05
C CYS A 107 -1.05 7.26 -5.07
N LEU A 108 -0.80 6.35 -6.01
CA LEU A 108 0.15 6.61 -7.08
C LEU A 108 -0.35 7.76 -7.95
N GLU A 109 0.47 8.79 -8.09
CA GLU A 109 0.05 9.98 -8.83
C GLU A 109 -0.29 9.64 -10.28
N GLY A 110 -1.45 10.10 -10.74
CA GLY A 110 -1.93 9.89 -12.10
C GLY A 110 -2.52 8.51 -12.39
N ILE A 111 -2.47 7.57 -11.45
CA ILE A 111 -2.97 6.21 -11.64
C ILE A 111 -4.40 6.10 -11.07
N ASN A 112 -5.33 5.67 -11.91
CA ASN A 112 -6.71 5.41 -11.49
C ASN A 112 -6.90 3.92 -11.22
N PRO A 113 -6.99 3.48 -9.94
CA PRO A 113 -7.11 2.05 -9.61
C PRO A 113 -8.44 1.45 -10.08
N LEU A 114 -9.45 2.26 -10.37
CA LEU A 114 -10.73 1.77 -10.88
C LEU A 114 -10.61 1.15 -12.28
N LEU A 115 -9.52 1.43 -12.99
CA LEU A 115 -9.25 0.87 -14.32
C LEU A 115 -8.46 -0.45 -14.24
N LEU A 116 -8.19 -0.96 -13.04
CA LEU A 116 -7.53 -2.25 -12.84
C LEU A 116 -8.56 -3.36 -12.77
N ASP A 117 -8.34 -4.42 -13.57
CA ASP A 117 -9.16 -5.62 -13.58
C ASP A 117 -8.37 -6.84 -13.10
N GLY A 118 -9.09 -7.87 -12.66
CA GLY A 118 -8.49 -9.16 -12.33
C GLY A 118 -7.60 -9.14 -11.09
N ILE A 119 -7.80 -8.17 -10.18
CA ILE A 119 -7.00 -8.08 -8.96
C ILE A 119 -7.44 -9.17 -7.99
N PRO A 120 -6.53 -10.08 -7.55
CA PRO A 120 -6.90 -11.16 -6.64
C PRO A 120 -7.17 -10.65 -5.23
N THR A 121 -8.04 -11.37 -4.52
CA THR A 121 -8.27 -11.15 -3.09
C THR A 121 -7.51 -12.20 -2.29
N ARG A 122 -6.67 -11.77 -1.37
CA ARG A 122 -5.93 -12.64 -0.45
C ARG A 122 -6.78 -12.94 0.78
N ASP A 123 -6.65 -14.16 1.31
CA ASP A 123 -7.33 -14.58 2.52
C ASP A 123 -6.63 -13.99 3.75
N GLY A 124 -7.20 -12.91 4.29
CA GLY A 124 -6.76 -12.29 5.53
C GLY A 124 -7.54 -12.75 6.75
N ILE A 125 -8.63 -13.51 6.56
CA ILE A 125 -9.47 -14.01 7.64
C ILE A 125 -8.80 -15.21 8.32
N HIS A 126 -8.21 -16.11 7.54
CA HIS A 126 -7.58 -17.34 8.01
C HIS A 126 -6.05 -17.24 7.96
N HIS A 127 -5.49 -16.07 8.22
CA HIS A 127 -4.06 -15.85 8.14
C HIS A 127 -3.34 -16.70 9.22
N PRO A 128 -2.24 -17.41 8.87
CA PRO A 128 -1.52 -18.24 9.85
C PRO A 128 -1.03 -17.48 11.08
N ALA A 129 -0.67 -16.20 10.96
CA ALA A 129 -0.24 -15.39 12.08
C ALA A 129 -1.35 -15.17 13.12
N ASP A 130 -2.63 -15.21 12.71
CA ASP A 130 -3.75 -15.07 13.64
C ASP A 130 -3.93 -16.32 14.50
N ARG A 131 -3.52 -17.47 13.98
CA ARG A 131 -3.59 -18.73 14.72
C ARG A 131 -2.46 -18.88 15.74
N ALA A 132 -1.37 -18.17 15.53
CA ALA A 132 -0.21 -18.18 16.40
C ALA A 132 -0.34 -17.26 17.62
N SER A 133 -1.33 -16.40 17.62
CA SER A 133 -1.54 -15.39 18.68
C SER A 133 -2.53 -15.84 19.78
#